data_840e98f4c69e20501c5338877384feab
#
_entry.id   840e98f4c69e20501c5338877384feab
#
_cell.length_a   1.000
_cell.length_b   1.000
_cell.length_c   1.000
_cell.angle_alpha   90.00
_cell.angle_beta   90.00
_cell.angle_gamma   90.00
#
_symmetry.space_group_name_H-M   'P 1'
#
loop_
_entity.id
_entity.type
_entity.pdbx_description
1 polymer ?
#
loop_
_entity_poly.entity_id
_entity_poly.type
_entity_poly.pdbx_seq_one_letter_code
_entity_poly.pdbx_strand_id
1 'polypeptide(L)'
;MNIESRTQCALIVAAGGALGALARYGLTTAIPGGYLDLMAVNVMGAFLLGLLTDGLAGHVADMSQRRRWQLFTGTGVLGGFTTYSALALNVVTLVTSPALAFAYAATTVALGVLGAEVGCWVGTRIGGRP
;
A
#
# COMPACT_ATOMS: atom_id res chain seq x y z
N MET A 1 24.93 -7.68 -7.91
CA MET A 1 24.46 -6.77 -6.84
C MET A 1 25.26 -7.11 -5.59
N ASN A 2 26.13 -6.19 -5.16
CA ASN A 2 27.05 -6.39 -4.05
C ASN A 2 26.30 -6.46 -2.71
N ILE A 3 26.89 -7.07 -1.67
CA ILE A 3 26.28 -7.20 -0.33
C ILE A 3 25.89 -5.83 0.24
N GLU A 4 26.74 -4.81 0.08
CA GLU A 4 26.46 -3.42 0.50
C GLU A 4 25.19 -2.85 -0.14
N SER A 5 24.94 -3.11 -1.43
CA SER A 5 23.73 -2.64 -2.11
C SER A 5 22.46 -3.34 -1.61
N ARG A 6 22.58 -4.61 -1.18
CA ARG A 6 21.47 -5.36 -0.58
C ARG A 6 21.10 -4.82 0.80
N THR A 7 22.09 -4.56 1.64
CA THR A 7 21.90 -3.99 2.98
C THR A 7 21.25 -2.60 2.90
N GLN A 8 21.72 -1.75 1.98
CA GLN A 8 21.12 -0.42 1.77
C GLN A 8 19.66 -0.51 1.33
N CYS A 9 19.31 -1.40 0.40
CA CYS A 9 17.93 -1.64 -0.01
C CYS A 9 17.07 -2.11 1.17
N ALA A 10 17.58 -3.04 1.98
CA ALA A 10 16.86 -3.54 3.16
C ALA A 10 16.61 -2.43 4.20
N LEU A 11 17.59 -1.58 4.46
CA LEU A 11 17.46 -0.45 5.39
C LEU A 11 16.43 0.59 4.89
N ILE A 12 16.44 0.88 3.58
CA ILE A 12 15.46 1.80 2.97
C ILE A 12 14.04 1.25 3.14
N VAL A 13 13.84 -0.04 2.85
CA VAL A 13 12.53 -0.70 3.00
C VAL A 13 12.12 -0.78 4.46
N ALA A 14 13.04 -1.11 5.36
CA ALA A 14 12.75 -1.19 6.80
C ALA A 14 12.35 0.16 7.39
N ALA A 15 13.06 1.24 7.05
CA ALA A 15 12.73 2.59 7.48
C ALA A 15 11.34 3.03 6.95
N GLY A 16 11.09 2.80 5.66
CA GLY A 16 9.77 3.07 5.07
C GLY A 16 8.66 2.25 5.74
N GLY A 17 8.92 0.95 5.96
CA GLY A 17 7.96 0.04 6.60
C GLY A 17 7.60 0.44 8.03
N ALA A 18 8.59 0.87 8.81
CA ALA A 18 8.35 1.41 10.15
C ALA A 18 7.45 2.65 10.12
N LEU A 19 7.72 3.60 9.22
CA LEU A 19 6.89 4.79 9.03
C LEU A 19 5.46 4.45 8.59
N GLY A 20 5.32 3.53 7.63
CA GLY A 20 4.02 3.08 7.16
C GLY A 20 3.19 2.39 8.25
N ALA A 21 3.82 1.52 9.05
CA ALA A 21 3.17 0.86 10.17
C ALA A 21 2.73 1.85 11.26
N LEU A 22 3.55 2.86 11.58
CA LEU A 22 3.20 3.92 12.51
C LEU A 22 2.04 4.78 11.99
N ALA A 23 2.05 5.15 10.71
CA ALA A 23 0.97 5.90 10.09
C ALA A 23 -0.37 5.13 10.13
N ARG A 24 -0.34 3.82 9.81
CA ARG A 24 -1.51 2.95 9.94
C ARG A 24 -1.99 2.89 11.38
N TYR A 25 -1.10 2.65 12.34
CA TYR A 25 -1.44 2.60 13.76
C TYR A 25 -2.12 3.90 14.22
N GLY A 26 -1.53 5.04 13.87
CA GLY A 26 -2.11 6.34 14.21
C GLY A 26 -3.49 6.56 13.60
N LEU A 27 -3.68 6.17 12.33
CA LEU A 27 -4.96 6.32 11.65
C LEU A 27 -6.05 5.43 12.27
N THR A 28 -5.75 4.15 12.48
CA THR A 28 -6.72 3.19 13.03
C THR A 28 -7.05 3.43 14.51
N THR A 29 -6.15 4.08 15.26
CA THR A 29 -6.43 4.49 16.65
C THR A 29 -7.21 5.80 16.72
N ALA A 30 -6.98 6.73 15.79
CA ALA A 30 -7.67 8.02 15.75
C ALA A 30 -9.11 7.91 15.20
N ILE A 31 -9.35 6.99 14.30
CA ILE A 31 -10.65 6.79 13.61
C ILE A 31 -11.04 5.31 13.73
N PRO A 32 -11.52 4.87 14.90
CA PRO A 32 -11.90 3.47 15.06
C PRO A 32 -13.18 3.17 14.27
N GLY A 33 -13.05 2.43 13.19
CA GLY A 33 -14.14 2.03 12.30
C GLY A 33 -14.37 0.51 12.23
N GLY A 34 -13.63 -0.28 13.02
CA GLY A 34 -13.72 -1.73 13.05
C GLY A 34 -13.26 -2.35 11.72
N TYR A 35 -14.12 -3.09 11.03
CA TYR A 35 -13.78 -3.73 9.76
C TYR A 35 -13.55 -2.72 8.62
N LEU A 36 -14.19 -1.56 8.66
CA LEU A 36 -14.15 -0.56 7.59
C LEU A 36 -12.86 0.27 7.61
N ASP A 37 -12.27 0.51 8.77
CA ASP A 37 -11.01 1.26 8.87
C ASP A 37 -9.85 0.52 8.19
N LEU A 38 -9.75 -0.79 8.42
CA LEU A 38 -8.73 -1.63 7.79
C LEU A 38 -8.96 -1.80 6.28
N MET A 39 -10.22 -1.91 5.86
CA MET A 39 -10.57 -1.93 4.44
C MET A 39 -10.17 -0.61 3.78
N ALA A 40 -10.49 0.53 4.39
CA ALA A 40 -10.12 1.86 3.88
C ALA A 40 -8.60 2.04 3.79
N VAL A 41 -7.84 1.61 4.80
CA VAL A 41 -6.37 1.63 4.81
C VAL A 41 -5.81 0.83 3.63
N ASN A 42 -6.30 -0.37 3.38
CA ASN A 42 -5.82 -1.20 2.28
C ASN A 42 -6.18 -0.62 0.90
N VAL A 43 -7.40 -0.11 0.73
CA VAL A 43 -7.84 0.53 -0.53
C VAL A 43 -7.06 1.82 -0.80
N MET A 44 -6.89 2.66 0.23
CA MET A 44 -6.10 3.88 0.11
C MET A 44 -4.63 3.57 -0.19
N GLY A 45 -4.05 2.57 0.46
CA GLY A 45 -2.69 2.13 0.19
C GLY A 45 -2.51 1.62 -1.24
N ALA A 46 -3.49 0.86 -1.76
CA ALA A 46 -3.48 0.38 -3.14
C ALA A 46 -3.57 1.55 -4.15
N PHE A 47 -4.46 2.52 -3.90
CA PHE A 47 -4.55 3.75 -4.71
C PHE A 47 -3.23 4.52 -4.73
N LEU A 48 -2.63 4.76 -3.56
CA LEU A 48 -1.36 5.48 -3.46
C LEU A 48 -0.21 4.72 -4.13
N LEU A 49 -0.21 3.38 -4.07
CA LEU A 49 0.79 2.57 -4.76
C LEU A 49 0.67 2.72 -6.28
N GLY A 50 -0.54 2.65 -6.83
CA GLY A 50 -0.79 2.91 -8.25
C GLY A 50 -0.34 4.30 -8.67
N LEU A 51 -0.75 5.32 -7.90
CA LEU A 51 -0.38 6.72 -8.13
C LEU A 51 1.15 6.93 -8.17
N LEU A 52 1.87 6.36 -7.20
CA LEU A 52 3.32 6.51 -7.10
C LEU A 52 4.06 5.74 -8.20
N THR A 53 3.58 4.57 -8.57
CA THR A 53 4.23 3.74 -9.59
C THR A 53 4.31 4.47 -10.93
N ASP A 54 3.21 5.07 -11.38
CA ASP A 54 3.14 5.76 -12.66
C ASP A 54 3.50 7.25 -12.55
N GLY A 55 3.17 7.91 -11.45
CA GLY A 55 3.55 9.30 -11.20
C GLY A 55 5.06 9.51 -11.14
N LEU A 56 5.79 8.66 -10.42
CA LEU A 56 7.26 8.71 -10.34
C LEU A 56 7.93 8.41 -11.70
N ALA A 57 7.27 7.70 -12.59
CA ALA A 57 7.82 7.35 -13.89
C ALA A 57 8.10 8.57 -14.77
N GLY A 58 7.33 9.65 -14.61
CA GLY A 58 7.48 10.87 -15.40
C GLY A 58 8.44 11.91 -14.80
N HIS A 59 8.67 11.86 -13.46
CA HIS A 59 9.39 12.93 -12.77
C HIS A 59 10.84 12.59 -12.42
N VAL A 60 11.22 11.32 -12.38
CA VAL A 60 12.56 10.89 -11.99
C VAL A 60 13.27 10.22 -13.16
N ALA A 61 14.14 10.96 -13.83
CA ALA A 61 14.90 10.47 -14.98
C ALA A 61 15.99 9.46 -14.60
N ASP A 62 16.60 9.60 -13.41
CA ASP A 62 17.62 8.66 -12.91
C ASP A 62 16.96 7.37 -12.39
N MET A 63 17.24 6.27 -13.09
CA MET A 63 16.72 4.94 -12.75
C MET A 63 17.15 4.46 -11.35
N SER A 64 18.33 4.85 -10.87
CA SER A 64 18.82 4.46 -9.54
C SER A 64 18.06 5.20 -8.45
N GLN A 65 17.82 6.48 -8.62
CA GLN A 65 17.03 7.31 -7.73
C GLN A 65 15.54 6.89 -7.73
N ARG A 66 14.97 6.64 -8.90
CA ARG A 66 13.61 6.12 -9.04
C ARG A 66 13.42 4.81 -8.29
N ARG A 67 14.37 3.86 -8.41
CA ARG A 67 14.34 2.59 -7.68
C ARG A 67 14.38 2.80 -6.16
N ARG A 68 15.20 3.72 -5.64
CA ARG A 68 15.27 4.03 -4.21
C ARG A 68 13.93 4.58 -3.70
N TRP A 69 13.32 5.49 -4.44
CA TRP A 69 11.99 6.01 -4.12
C TRP A 69 10.92 4.93 -4.12
N GLN A 70 10.91 4.05 -5.12
CA GLN A 70 9.98 2.91 -5.16
C GLN A 70 10.19 1.94 -3.99
N LEU A 71 11.43 1.67 -3.60
CA LEU A 71 11.73 0.82 -2.44
C LEU A 71 11.28 1.48 -1.14
N PHE A 72 11.53 2.78 -0.96
CA PHE A 72 11.14 3.49 0.26
C PHE A 72 9.63 3.68 0.36
N THR A 73 9.01 4.28 -0.65
CA THR A 73 7.58 4.64 -0.61
C THR A 73 6.69 3.45 -0.93
N GLY A 74 6.93 2.73 -2.02
CA GLY A 74 6.09 1.61 -2.46
C GLY A 74 6.26 0.39 -1.55
N THR A 75 7.46 -0.21 -1.55
CA THR A 75 7.70 -1.44 -0.78
C THR A 75 7.76 -1.16 0.72
N GLY A 76 8.40 -0.07 1.15
CA GLY A 76 8.52 0.31 2.55
C GLY A 76 7.21 0.90 3.08
N VAL A 77 6.97 2.18 2.83
CA VAL A 77 5.86 2.92 3.47
C VAL A 77 4.51 2.27 3.17
N LEU A 78 4.17 2.05 1.91
CA LEU A 78 2.85 1.48 1.57
C LEU A 78 2.74 -0.01 1.94
N GLY A 79 3.85 -0.78 1.86
CA GLY A 79 3.89 -2.15 2.34
C GLY A 79 3.71 -2.26 3.87
N GLY A 80 4.22 -1.30 4.66
CA GLY A 80 3.98 -1.21 6.10
C GLY A 80 2.61 -0.61 6.45
N PHE A 81 2.08 0.27 5.61
CA PHE A 81 0.78 0.90 5.80
C PHE A 81 -0.39 -0.06 5.53
N THR A 82 -0.34 -0.84 4.45
CA THR A 82 -1.34 -1.88 4.16
C THR A 82 -1.12 -3.12 5.01
N THR A 83 -2.16 -3.95 5.16
CA THR A 83 -2.07 -5.14 6.02
C THR A 83 -2.95 -6.29 5.52
N TYR A 84 -2.30 -7.39 5.12
CA TYR A 84 -2.98 -8.64 4.83
C TYR A 84 -3.37 -9.40 6.11
N SER A 85 -2.54 -9.34 7.15
CA SER A 85 -2.80 -10.04 8.42
C SER A 85 -4.06 -9.54 9.11
N ALA A 86 -4.34 -8.24 9.07
CA ALA A 86 -5.56 -7.69 9.62
C ALA A 86 -6.79 -8.04 8.77
N LEU A 87 -6.67 -8.10 7.44
CA LEU A 87 -7.72 -8.64 6.57
C LEU A 87 -8.04 -10.09 6.95
N ALA A 88 -7.02 -10.94 7.08
CA ALA A 88 -7.19 -12.34 7.44
C ALA A 88 -7.83 -12.51 8.83
N LEU A 89 -7.40 -11.70 9.82
CA LEU A 89 -7.99 -11.70 11.15
C LEU A 89 -9.48 -11.33 11.11
N ASN A 90 -9.84 -10.27 10.37
CA ASN A 90 -11.23 -9.86 10.22
C ASN A 90 -12.09 -10.95 9.57
N VAL A 91 -11.57 -11.66 8.57
CA VAL A 91 -12.26 -12.81 7.96
C VAL A 91 -12.50 -13.91 8.99
N VAL A 92 -11.50 -14.23 9.81
CA VAL A 92 -11.63 -15.25 10.86
C VAL A 92 -12.62 -14.83 11.94
N THR A 93 -12.67 -13.56 12.34
CA THR A 93 -13.67 -13.08 13.31
C THR A 93 -15.10 -13.10 12.77
N LEU A 94 -15.25 -13.09 11.45
CA LEU A 94 -16.55 -13.20 10.77
C LEU A 94 -16.95 -14.66 10.43
N VAL A 95 -16.19 -15.66 10.92
CA VAL A 95 -16.40 -17.09 10.57
C VAL A 95 -17.79 -17.61 10.92
N THR A 96 -18.47 -17.03 11.91
CA THR A 96 -19.87 -17.35 12.27
C THR A 96 -20.87 -17.00 11.16
N SER A 97 -20.48 -16.12 10.23
CA SER A 97 -21.22 -15.75 9.03
C SER A 97 -20.34 -15.87 7.78
N PRO A 98 -20.16 -17.07 7.20
CA PRO A 98 -19.25 -17.30 6.09
C PRO A 98 -19.52 -16.41 4.87
N ALA A 99 -20.80 -16.11 4.59
CA ALA A 99 -21.18 -15.21 3.51
C ALA A 99 -20.67 -13.79 3.75
N LEU A 100 -20.75 -13.28 4.98
CA LEU A 100 -20.23 -11.96 5.34
C LEU A 100 -18.69 -11.92 5.30
N ALA A 101 -18.03 -12.97 5.79
CA ALA A 101 -16.59 -13.11 5.71
C ALA A 101 -16.09 -13.08 4.26
N PHE A 102 -16.73 -13.84 3.38
CA PHE A 102 -16.43 -13.84 1.95
C PHE A 102 -16.70 -12.48 1.30
N ALA A 103 -17.87 -11.88 1.57
CA ALA A 103 -18.23 -10.57 1.04
C ALA A 103 -17.23 -9.49 1.47
N TYR A 104 -16.79 -9.47 2.73
CA TYR A 104 -15.78 -8.54 3.24
C TYR A 104 -14.44 -8.71 2.51
N ALA A 105 -13.96 -9.95 2.39
CA ALA A 105 -12.70 -10.22 1.71
C ALA A 105 -12.76 -9.84 0.22
N ALA A 106 -13.81 -10.28 -0.48
CA ALA A 106 -13.99 -10.02 -1.91
C ALA A 106 -14.12 -8.51 -2.19
N THR A 107 -14.91 -7.79 -1.37
CA THR A 107 -15.09 -6.35 -1.51
C THR A 107 -13.79 -5.59 -1.25
N THR A 108 -13.03 -5.97 -0.21
CA THR A 108 -11.72 -5.34 0.09
C THR A 108 -10.76 -5.50 -1.08
N VAL A 109 -10.66 -6.71 -1.65
CA VAL A 109 -9.78 -6.98 -2.80
C VAL A 109 -10.26 -6.23 -4.05
N ALA A 110 -11.55 -6.28 -4.37
CA ALA A 110 -12.11 -5.61 -5.54
C ALA A 110 -11.90 -4.09 -5.47
N LEU A 111 -12.20 -3.47 -4.33
CA LEU A 111 -11.98 -2.04 -4.12
C LEU A 111 -10.49 -1.69 -4.13
N GLY A 112 -9.62 -2.57 -3.63
CA GLY A 112 -8.17 -2.40 -3.71
C GLY A 112 -7.67 -2.38 -5.15
N VAL A 113 -8.13 -3.32 -5.99
CA VAL A 113 -7.78 -3.36 -7.42
C VAL A 113 -8.28 -2.09 -8.13
N LEU A 114 -9.55 -1.72 -7.92
CA LEU A 114 -10.10 -0.49 -8.50
C LEU A 114 -9.34 0.76 -8.02
N GLY A 115 -8.99 0.81 -6.75
CA GLY A 115 -8.17 1.88 -6.18
C GLY A 115 -6.82 1.98 -6.87
N ALA A 116 -6.12 0.86 -7.06
CA ALA A 116 -4.84 0.81 -7.76
C ALA A 116 -4.96 1.30 -9.22
N GLU A 117 -5.96 0.84 -9.96
CA GLU A 117 -6.23 1.28 -11.34
C GLU A 117 -6.47 2.79 -11.43
N VAL A 118 -7.32 3.33 -10.55
CA VAL A 118 -7.56 4.78 -10.48
C VAL A 118 -6.28 5.52 -10.11
N GLY A 119 -5.50 4.98 -9.17
CA GLY A 119 -4.19 5.54 -8.80
C GLY A 119 -3.23 5.60 -9.98
N CYS A 120 -3.09 4.51 -10.75
CA CYS A 120 -2.28 4.47 -11.97
C CYS A 120 -2.77 5.50 -13.00
N TRP A 121 -4.07 5.56 -13.25
CA TRP A 121 -4.65 6.52 -14.19
C TRP A 121 -4.36 7.98 -13.78
N VAL A 122 -4.49 8.32 -12.52
CA VAL A 122 -4.13 9.66 -12.00
C VAL A 122 -2.62 9.88 -12.11
N GLY A 123 -1.81 8.87 -11.76
CA GLY A 123 -0.35 8.92 -11.82
C GLY A 123 0.17 9.21 -13.24
N THR A 124 -0.40 8.56 -14.26
CA THR A 124 -0.04 8.83 -15.66
C THR A 124 -0.37 10.27 -16.10
N ARG A 125 -1.49 10.82 -15.60
CA ARG A 125 -1.89 12.21 -15.88
C ARG A 125 -0.94 13.22 -15.26
N ILE A 126 -0.52 12.98 -14.02
CA ILE A 126 0.41 13.85 -13.28
C ILE A 126 1.84 13.68 -13.80
N GLY A 127 2.24 12.45 -14.13
CA GLY A 127 3.59 12.12 -14.61
C GLY A 127 3.92 12.60 -16.03
N GLY A 128 2.98 13.22 -16.73
CA GLY A 128 3.22 13.80 -18.05
C GLY A 128 3.60 12.80 -19.15
N ARG A 129 3.17 11.53 -19.04
CA ARG A 129 3.31 10.58 -20.14
C ARG A 129 2.32 10.96 -21.25
N PRO A 130 2.81 11.11 -22.50
CA PRO A 130 1.95 11.31 -23.66
C PRO A 130 1.05 10.11 -23.92
#